data_5b95e592cfab2cf14de783a0ddd6d08d
#
_entry.id   5b95e592cfab2cf14de783a0ddd6d08d
#
_cell.length_a   1.000
_cell.length_b   1.000
_cell.length_c   1.000
_cell.angle_alpha   90.00
_cell.angle_beta   90.00
_cell.angle_gamma   90.00
#
_symmetry.space_group_name_H-M   'P 1'
#
loop_
_entity.id
_entity.type
_entity.pdbx_description
1 polymer ?
#
loop_
_entity_poly.entity_id
_entity_poly.type
_entity_poly.pdbx_seq_one_letter_code
_entity_poly.pdbx_strand_id
1 'polypeptide(L)'
;SDTYAGKGNQGGYVDAKNPKGRNGQAVALNYKVEGCKPKDMIGIPWMLAFSLRDSGWYLRNDIIWMKENPMPESVKDRCARCYEHIFLFSKSRKYFFDYRAISEPIAPGTASRLKRGVKGSNKYGEPIPGQVKQQTINLCREHGEITDDMINPLRNKRDVWIINTVPFKGGHYAAYPPKLVETCLLAG
;
A
#
# COMPACT_ATOMS: atom_id res chain seq x y z
N SER A 1 11.80 2.08 0.51
CA SER A 1 11.34 3.16 1.39
C SER A 1 11.89 4.50 0.93
N ASP A 2 11.23 5.58 1.32
CA ASP A 2 11.64 6.93 0.99
C ASP A 2 12.55 7.53 2.07
N THR A 3 13.23 8.63 1.78
CA THR A 3 14.11 9.33 2.70
C THR A 3 13.91 10.84 2.63
N TYR A 4 14.56 11.57 3.54
CA TYR A 4 14.44 13.02 3.64
C TYR A 4 15.76 13.71 3.28
N ALA A 5 15.68 14.85 2.62
CA ALA A 5 16.82 15.70 2.30
C ALA A 5 17.35 16.45 3.51
N GLY A 6 18.65 16.76 3.54
CA GLY A 6 19.30 17.57 4.55
C GLY A 6 19.94 16.81 5.70
N LYS A 7 20.27 17.50 6.79
CA LYS A 7 20.86 16.90 7.98
C LYS A 7 19.91 15.88 8.58
N GLY A 8 20.06 14.61 8.20
CA GLY A 8 19.54 13.54 9.00
C GLY A 8 20.28 13.58 10.35
N ASN A 9 19.56 13.85 11.43
CA ASN A 9 20.03 13.53 12.75
C ASN A 9 20.00 12.01 12.90
N GLN A 10 20.82 11.37 12.12
CA GLN A 10 21.08 9.93 12.23
C GLN A 10 21.87 9.80 13.51
N GLY A 11 21.25 9.44 14.60
CA GLY A 11 21.71 9.36 15.96
C GLY A 11 23.02 8.59 16.22
N GLY A 12 24.04 8.92 15.48
CA GLY A 12 25.43 8.58 15.78
C GLY A 12 26.00 9.69 16.65
N TYR A 13 26.09 9.45 17.93
CA TYR A 13 26.89 10.30 18.81
C TYR A 13 28.35 10.21 18.34
N VAL A 14 28.85 11.31 17.81
CA VAL A 14 30.25 11.45 17.43
C VAL A 14 30.92 12.28 18.52
N ASP A 15 31.83 11.70 19.26
CA ASP A 15 32.69 12.38 20.20
C ASP A 15 34.16 12.12 19.85
N ALA A 16 35.07 12.76 20.60
CA ALA A 16 36.50 12.58 20.41
C ALA A 16 36.98 11.12 20.57
N LYS A 17 36.22 10.29 21.28
CA LYS A 17 36.49 8.87 21.50
C LYS A 17 35.86 7.94 20.45
N ASN A 18 34.84 8.43 19.73
CA ASN A 18 34.18 7.65 18.69
C ASN A 18 33.89 8.51 17.44
N PRO A 19 34.91 8.89 16.69
CA PRO A 19 34.76 9.77 15.52
C PRO A 19 34.00 9.11 14.35
N LYS A 20 33.79 7.80 14.38
CA LYS A 20 33.06 7.03 13.34
C LYS A 20 31.60 6.71 13.71
N GLY A 21 31.14 7.17 14.85
CA GLY A 21 29.81 6.83 15.34
C GLY A 21 29.70 5.40 15.90
N ARG A 22 28.55 5.09 16.45
CA ARG A 22 28.22 3.75 16.96
C ARG A 22 28.27 2.76 15.80
N ASN A 23 29.06 1.78 15.78
CA ASN A 23 29.25 0.75 14.74
C ASN A 23 30.26 1.10 13.63
N GLY A 24 31.16 2.09 13.79
CA GLY A 24 32.16 2.38 12.80
C GLY A 24 31.66 2.94 11.45
N GLN A 25 30.38 3.25 11.35
CA GLN A 25 29.83 3.90 10.16
C GLN A 25 30.19 5.38 10.16
N ALA A 26 30.64 5.89 9.02
CA ALA A 26 30.84 7.32 8.84
C ALA A 26 29.51 8.06 9.09
N VAL A 27 29.57 9.12 9.89
CA VAL A 27 28.41 10.01 10.05
C VAL A 27 28.09 10.58 8.68
N ALA A 28 26.85 10.41 8.25
CA ALA A 28 26.38 10.95 6.97
C ALA A 28 26.63 12.46 6.94
N LEU A 29 27.56 12.89 6.10
CA LEU A 29 27.82 14.30 5.86
C LEU A 29 26.56 14.93 5.24
N ASN A 30 26.37 16.23 5.48
CA ASN A 30 25.30 17.00 4.85
C ASN A 30 25.43 16.91 3.33
N TYR A 31 24.55 16.15 2.68
CA TYR A 31 24.44 16.22 1.24
C TYR A 31 23.18 17.00 0.86
N LYS A 32 23.36 17.89 -0.10
CA LYS A 32 22.24 18.59 -0.71
C LYS A 32 21.68 17.68 -1.81
N VAL A 33 20.38 17.50 -1.78
CA VAL A 33 19.65 16.90 -2.91
C VAL A 33 19.14 18.06 -3.75
N GLU A 34 19.53 18.10 -5.03
CA GLU A 34 19.10 19.15 -5.94
C GLU A 34 17.57 19.21 -6.01
N GLY A 35 17.02 20.42 -5.97
CA GLY A 35 15.56 20.63 -5.95
C GLY A 35 14.87 20.40 -4.62
N CYS A 36 15.56 19.94 -3.57
CA CYS A 36 14.97 19.70 -2.25
C CYS A 36 15.51 20.69 -1.18
N LYS A 37 14.61 21.16 -0.32
CA LYS A 37 14.96 21.91 0.87
C LYS A 37 15.31 20.95 2.02
N PRO A 38 16.06 21.39 3.04
CA PRO A 38 16.28 20.60 4.24
C PRO A 38 14.96 20.08 4.83
N LYS A 39 14.89 18.79 5.16
CA LYS A 39 13.72 18.07 5.65
C LYS A 39 12.62 17.75 4.62
N ASP A 40 12.76 18.13 3.36
CA ASP A 40 11.85 17.66 2.33
C ASP A 40 11.94 16.12 2.21
N MET A 41 10.81 15.48 2.05
CA MET A 41 10.76 14.08 1.62
C MET A 41 11.15 14.00 0.14
N ILE A 42 12.15 13.19 -0.19
CA ILE A 42 12.71 13.16 -1.56
C ILE A 42 11.72 12.57 -2.56
N GLY A 43 10.88 11.61 -2.16
CA GLY A 43 9.89 11.00 -3.04
C GLY A 43 10.46 9.93 -3.96
N ILE A 44 11.55 9.27 -3.58
CA ILE A 44 12.23 8.24 -4.38
C ILE A 44 11.26 7.17 -4.95
N PRO A 45 10.32 6.60 -4.18
CA PRO A 45 9.39 5.62 -4.73
C PRO A 45 8.57 6.18 -5.90
N TRP A 46 8.07 7.39 -5.77
CA TRP A 46 7.28 8.06 -6.80
C TRP A 46 8.11 8.46 -8.01
N MET A 47 9.34 8.93 -7.80
CA MET A 47 10.27 9.24 -8.90
C MET A 47 10.53 7.99 -9.73
N LEU A 48 10.78 6.84 -9.08
CA LEU A 48 10.94 5.56 -9.77
C LEU A 48 9.67 5.15 -10.51
N ALA A 49 8.50 5.27 -9.86
CA ALA A 49 7.23 4.90 -10.47
C ALA A 49 6.93 5.73 -11.72
N PHE A 50 7.16 7.03 -11.69
CA PHE A 50 6.95 7.91 -12.84
C PHE A 50 7.99 7.67 -13.93
N SER A 51 9.26 7.46 -13.58
CA SER A 51 10.30 7.13 -14.56
C SER A 51 9.99 5.82 -15.31
N LEU A 52 9.53 4.79 -14.61
CA LEU A 52 9.10 3.53 -15.24
C LEU A 52 7.89 3.74 -16.15
N ARG A 53 6.90 4.52 -15.71
CA ARG A 53 5.74 4.86 -16.53
C ARG A 53 6.17 5.59 -17.81
N ASP A 54 7.04 6.57 -17.68
CA ASP A 54 7.53 7.39 -18.81
C ASP A 54 8.40 6.55 -19.76
N SER A 55 9.02 5.46 -19.26
CA SER A 55 9.74 4.47 -20.08
C SER A 55 8.81 3.44 -20.77
N GLY A 56 7.48 3.61 -20.66
CA GLY A 56 6.49 2.80 -21.37
C GLY A 56 5.80 1.71 -20.55
N TRP A 57 6.10 1.59 -19.25
CA TRP A 57 5.35 0.70 -18.38
C TRP A 57 3.99 1.29 -17.99
N TYR A 58 2.99 0.45 -17.81
CA TYR A 58 1.70 0.84 -17.26
C TYR A 58 1.75 0.78 -15.74
N LEU A 59 1.73 1.92 -15.06
CA LEU A 59 1.52 2.00 -13.62
C LEU A 59 0.04 1.72 -13.32
N ARG A 60 -0.24 0.58 -12.72
CA ARG A 60 -1.61 0.08 -12.53
C ARG A 60 -2.17 0.35 -11.14
N ASN A 61 -1.34 0.21 -10.12
CA ASN A 61 -1.77 0.43 -8.73
C ASN A 61 -0.59 0.87 -7.87
N ASP A 62 -0.88 1.63 -6.85
CA ASP A 62 -0.04 1.88 -5.69
C ASP A 62 -0.64 1.13 -4.50
N ILE A 63 0.06 0.11 -4.03
CA ILE A 63 -0.34 -0.73 -2.91
C ILE A 63 0.47 -0.28 -1.70
N ILE A 64 -0.21 -0.01 -0.60
CA ILE A 64 0.41 0.39 0.66
C ILE A 64 0.65 -0.85 1.52
N TRP A 65 1.90 -1.23 1.70
CA TRP A 65 2.28 -2.21 2.69
C TRP A 65 2.43 -1.55 4.05
N MET A 66 1.42 -1.68 4.89
CA MET A 66 1.38 -1.14 6.24
C MET A 66 1.93 -2.17 7.24
N LYS A 67 2.76 -1.69 8.17
CA LYS A 67 3.37 -2.45 9.26
C LYS A 67 2.81 -1.94 10.58
N GLU A 68 2.23 -2.83 11.40
CA GLU A 68 1.80 -2.45 12.76
C GLU A 68 2.97 -2.44 13.74
N ASN A 69 4.09 -3.08 13.37
CA ASN A 69 5.34 -3.14 14.13
C ASN A 69 6.50 -2.44 13.42
N PRO A 70 6.37 -1.16 12.99
CA PRO A 70 7.46 -0.44 12.33
C PRO A 70 8.61 -0.21 13.29
N MET A 71 9.82 0.03 12.75
CA MET A 71 10.94 0.48 13.56
C MET A 71 10.60 1.82 14.20
N PRO A 72 10.83 1.99 15.52
CA PRO A 72 10.57 3.25 16.21
C PRO A 72 11.39 4.40 15.61
N GLU A 73 10.75 5.53 15.38
CA GLU A 73 11.37 6.77 14.93
C GLU A 73 11.25 7.85 16.01
N SER A 74 12.37 8.44 16.42
CA SER A 74 12.40 9.55 17.38
C SER A 74 12.14 10.90 16.69
N VAL A 75 11.04 11.03 15.97
CA VAL A 75 10.67 12.25 15.24
C VAL A 75 9.56 12.99 16.00
N LYS A 76 9.60 14.35 15.95
CA LYS A 76 8.64 15.23 16.66
C LYS A 76 7.95 16.22 15.73
N ASP A 77 8.40 16.33 14.50
CA ASP A 77 7.95 17.31 13.51
C ASP A 77 7.20 16.69 12.33
N ARG A 78 6.95 15.41 12.37
CA ARG A 78 6.13 14.63 11.42
C ARG A 78 5.64 13.33 12.05
N CYS A 79 4.72 12.66 11.38
CA CYS A 79 4.30 11.31 11.79
C CYS A 79 5.45 10.30 11.58
N ALA A 80 5.54 9.30 12.46
CA ALA A 80 6.39 8.14 12.26
C ALA A 80 5.90 7.33 11.04
N ARG A 81 6.84 6.86 10.23
CA ARG A 81 6.50 6.08 9.03
C ARG A 81 6.22 4.62 9.40
N CYS A 82 5.07 4.11 8.97
CA CYS A 82 4.66 2.73 9.22
C CYS A 82 4.35 1.94 7.95
N TYR A 83 4.61 2.50 6.74
CA TYR A 83 4.27 1.83 5.48
C TYR A 83 5.37 1.98 4.43
N GLU A 84 5.29 1.11 3.42
CA GLU A 84 6.05 1.18 2.18
C GLU A 84 5.13 1.04 0.96
N HIS A 85 5.59 1.52 -0.21
CA HIS A 85 4.87 1.41 -1.47
C HIS A 85 5.25 0.12 -2.20
N ILE A 86 4.26 -0.52 -2.81
CA ILE A 86 4.42 -1.62 -3.76
C ILE A 86 3.67 -1.21 -5.01
N PHE A 87 4.41 -0.91 -6.08
CA PHE A 87 3.79 -0.51 -7.34
C PHE A 87 3.53 -1.71 -8.22
N LEU A 88 2.30 -1.85 -8.68
CA LEU A 88 1.92 -2.81 -9.70
C LEU A 88 2.16 -2.21 -11.08
N PHE A 89 3.03 -2.84 -11.85
CA PHE A 89 3.31 -2.46 -13.22
C PHE A 89 2.96 -3.57 -14.20
N SER A 90 2.62 -3.20 -15.43
CA SER A 90 2.49 -4.13 -16.55
C SER A 90 3.17 -3.59 -17.80
N LYS A 91 3.60 -4.49 -18.71
CA LYS A 91 4.19 -4.10 -20.01
C LYS A 91 3.14 -3.79 -21.06
N SER A 92 1.90 -4.20 -20.84
CA SER A 92 0.82 -4.01 -21.81
C SER A 92 -0.50 -3.66 -21.12
N ARG A 93 -1.44 -3.12 -21.90
CA ARG A 93 -2.79 -2.81 -21.43
C ARG A 93 -3.54 -4.05 -20.92
N LYS A 94 -3.32 -5.21 -21.57
CA LYS A 94 -3.87 -6.50 -21.14
C LYS A 94 -2.76 -7.29 -20.48
N TYR A 95 -3.00 -7.76 -19.27
CA TYR A 95 -2.04 -8.54 -18.50
C TYR A 95 -2.79 -9.51 -17.59
N PHE A 96 -2.10 -10.55 -17.14
CA PHE A 96 -2.61 -11.49 -16.15
C PHE A 96 -2.62 -10.84 -14.76
N PHE A 97 -3.69 -11.05 -14.01
CA PHE A 97 -3.80 -10.69 -12.59
C PHE A 97 -4.87 -11.58 -11.94
N ASP A 98 -4.44 -12.50 -11.09
CA ASP A 98 -5.36 -13.40 -10.40
C ASP A 98 -5.91 -12.75 -9.12
N TYR A 99 -6.93 -11.93 -9.29
CA TYR A 99 -7.61 -11.29 -8.16
C TYR A 99 -8.31 -12.30 -7.24
N ARG A 100 -8.67 -13.50 -7.73
CA ARG A 100 -9.34 -14.53 -6.94
C ARG A 100 -8.41 -15.19 -5.96
N ALA A 101 -7.17 -15.48 -6.38
CA ALA A 101 -6.15 -16.10 -5.53
C ALA A 101 -5.80 -15.25 -4.29
N ILE A 102 -5.96 -13.91 -4.38
CA ILE A 102 -5.69 -12.98 -3.29
C ILE A 102 -6.94 -12.34 -2.68
N SER A 103 -8.14 -12.80 -3.05
CA SER A 103 -9.40 -12.27 -2.52
C SER A 103 -9.47 -12.36 -1.01
N GLU A 104 -10.17 -11.43 -0.40
CA GLU A 104 -10.36 -11.35 1.05
C GLU A 104 -11.84 -11.46 1.43
N PRO A 105 -12.15 -11.96 2.64
CA PRO A 105 -13.54 -12.06 3.09
C PRO A 105 -14.24 -10.70 3.11
N ILE A 106 -15.53 -10.68 2.80
CA ILE A 106 -16.35 -9.48 2.99
C ILE A 106 -16.53 -9.19 4.48
N ALA A 107 -16.69 -7.91 4.84
CA ALA A 107 -17.00 -7.54 6.21
C ALA A 107 -18.33 -8.18 6.68
N PRO A 108 -18.44 -8.58 7.96
CA PRO A 108 -19.64 -9.25 8.48
C PRO A 108 -20.96 -8.52 8.21
N GLY A 109 -20.97 -7.19 8.28
CA GLY A 109 -22.14 -6.38 7.99
C GLY A 109 -22.50 -6.26 6.50
N THR A 110 -21.60 -6.65 5.60
CA THR A 110 -21.82 -6.55 4.15
C THR A 110 -22.90 -7.55 3.68
N ALA A 111 -22.82 -8.79 4.13
CA ALA A 111 -23.82 -9.81 3.81
C ALA A 111 -25.23 -9.38 4.26
N SER A 112 -25.36 -8.92 5.51
CA SER A 112 -26.63 -8.41 6.04
C SER A 112 -27.16 -7.20 5.27
N ARG A 113 -26.26 -6.32 4.81
CA ARG A 113 -26.63 -5.17 3.97
C ARG A 113 -27.13 -5.61 2.60
N LEU A 114 -26.48 -6.61 1.99
CA LEU A 114 -26.88 -7.16 0.69
C LEU A 114 -28.25 -7.83 0.78
N LYS A 115 -28.52 -8.64 1.82
CA LYS A 115 -29.83 -9.28 2.05
C LYS A 115 -30.97 -8.28 2.24
N ARG A 116 -30.72 -7.19 2.99
CA ARG A 116 -31.76 -6.16 3.18
C ARG A 116 -32.14 -5.45 1.89
N GLY A 117 -31.36 -5.62 0.83
CA GLY A 117 -31.51 -4.88 -0.41
C GLY A 117 -31.34 -3.37 -0.22
N VAL A 118 -31.22 -2.67 -1.32
CA VAL A 118 -31.37 -1.21 -1.30
C VAL A 118 -32.86 -0.97 -1.41
N LYS A 119 -33.59 -0.88 -0.28
CA LYS A 119 -34.97 -0.33 -0.28
C LYS A 119 -34.86 1.10 -0.82
N GLY A 120 -35.29 1.22 -2.09
CA GLY A 120 -35.01 2.39 -2.90
C GLY A 120 -35.60 3.65 -2.34
N SER A 121 -35.13 4.63 -2.37
CA SER A 121 -35.18 5.95 -2.91
C SER A 121 -33.79 6.55 -2.72
N ASN A 122 -33.09 6.69 -3.81
CA ASN A 122 -31.92 7.54 -3.79
C ASN A 122 -32.37 8.90 -3.28
N LYS A 123 -31.88 9.30 -2.12
CA LYS A 123 -32.04 10.64 -1.57
C LYS A 123 -31.56 11.74 -2.53
N TYR A 124 -30.92 11.34 -3.61
CA TYR A 124 -30.26 12.19 -4.59
C TYR A 124 -30.79 12.02 -6.04
N GLY A 125 -32.00 11.49 -6.23
CA GLY A 125 -32.62 11.45 -7.57
C GLY A 125 -31.87 10.63 -8.61
N GLU A 126 -31.79 11.08 -9.82
CA GLU A 126 -31.22 10.43 -11.01
C GLU A 126 -29.78 9.92 -10.82
N PRO A 127 -29.41 8.77 -11.41
CA PRO A 127 -28.02 8.28 -11.39
C PRO A 127 -27.10 9.31 -12.02
N ILE A 128 -25.98 9.62 -11.36
CA ILE A 128 -24.94 10.49 -11.92
C ILE A 128 -24.44 9.88 -13.23
N PRO A 129 -24.41 10.64 -14.35
CA PRO A 129 -23.91 10.13 -15.62
C PRO A 129 -22.51 9.52 -15.47
N GLY A 130 -22.33 8.28 -15.92
CA GLY A 130 -21.07 7.54 -15.79
C GLY A 130 -20.94 6.63 -14.58
N GLN A 131 -21.85 6.65 -13.62
CA GLN A 131 -21.89 5.62 -12.59
C GLN A 131 -22.47 4.32 -13.14
N VAL A 132 -21.69 3.25 -13.11
CA VAL A 132 -22.16 1.89 -13.39
C VAL A 132 -23.15 1.51 -12.30
N LYS A 133 -24.37 1.11 -12.68
CA LYS A 133 -25.36 0.57 -11.73
C LYS A 133 -24.72 -0.56 -10.94
N GLN A 134 -24.72 -0.44 -9.63
CA GLN A 134 -24.13 -1.48 -8.78
C GLN A 134 -24.82 -2.81 -9.05
N GLN A 135 -24.05 -3.87 -9.29
CA GLN A 135 -24.58 -5.22 -9.55
C GLN A 135 -25.62 -5.70 -8.52
N THR A 136 -25.47 -5.26 -7.27
CA THR A 136 -26.39 -5.56 -6.17
C THR A 136 -27.82 -5.07 -6.44
N ILE A 137 -27.99 -3.90 -7.09
CA ILE A 137 -29.34 -3.37 -7.42
C ILE A 137 -29.98 -4.22 -8.51
N ASN A 138 -29.19 -4.72 -9.44
CA ASN A 138 -29.69 -5.59 -10.52
C ASN A 138 -30.10 -6.97 -9.97
N LEU A 139 -29.30 -7.58 -9.08
CA LEU A 139 -29.65 -8.84 -8.41
C LEU A 139 -30.98 -8.74 -7.65
N CYS A 140 -31.18 -7.68 -6.86
CA CYS A 140 -32.47 -7.49 -6.15
C CYS A 140 -33.65 -7.29 -7.09
N ARG A 141 -33.46 -6.69 -8.27
CA ARG A 141 -34.49 -6.49 -9.26
C ARG A 141 -34.86 -7.76 -10.05
N GLU A 142 -33.86 -8.61 -10.29
CA GLU A 142 -33.99 -9.83 -11.08
C GLU A 142 -34.52 -11.02 -10.25
N HIS A 143 -34.13 -11.11 -8.97
CA HIS A 143 -34.39 -12.28 -8.13
C HIS A 143 -35.24 -11.99 -6.89
N GLY A 144 -35.62 -10.74 -6.63
CA GLY A 144 -36.45 -10.36 -5.46
C GLY A 144 -35.68 -10.44 -4.16
N GLU A 145 -35.66 -11.56 -3.47
CA GLU A 145 -34.95 -11.78 -2.22
C GLU A 145 -33.55 -12.38 -2.47
N ILE A 146 -32.51 -11.80 -1.85
CA ILE A 146 -31.15 -12.33 -1.95
C ILE A 146 -30.92 -13.36 -0.84
N THR A 147 -30.62 -14.58 -1.24
CA THR A 147 -30.29 -15.69 -0.35
C THR A 147 -28.77 -15.74 -0.09
N ASP A 148 -28.32 -16.50 0.92
CA ASP A 148 -26.90 -16.56 1.30
C ASP A 148 -26.00 -17.14 0.20
N ASP A 149 -26.48 -18.07 -0.56
CA ASP A 149 -25.80 -18.71 -1.68
C ASP A 149 -25.56 -17.78 -2.89
N MET A 150 -26.35 -16.72 -3.00
CA MET A 150 -26.16 -15.67 -4.03
C MET A 150 -25.12 -14.65 -3.65
N ILE A 151 -24.69 -14.61 -2.38
CA ILE A 151 -23.73 -13.65 -1.88
C ILE A 151 -22.31 -14.23 -2.02
N ASN A 152 -21.49 -13.63 -2.87
CA ASN A 152 -20.07 -13.98 -2.90
C ASN A 152 -19.43 -13.61 -1.55
N PRO A 153 -18.94 -14.59 -0.76
CA PRO A 153 -18.32 -14.33 0.54
C PRO A 153 -16.94 -13.65 0.43
N LEU A 154 -16.40 -13.55 -0.79
CA LEU A 154 -15.12 -12.94 -1.08
C LEU A 154 -15.30 -11.64 -1.85
N ARG A 155 -14.38 -10.73 -1.62
CA ARG A 155 -14.24 -9.48 -2.38
C ARG A 155 -12.81 -9.34 -2.90
N ASN A 156 -12.64 -8.53 -3.92
CA ASN A 156 -11.31 -8.18 -4.38
C ASN A 156 -10.48 -7.56 -3.23
N LYS A 157 -9.21 -7.97 -3.14
CA LYS A 157 -8.28 -7.45 -2.14
C LYS A 157 -8.09 -5.94 -2.30
N ARG A 158 -8.14 -5.22 -1.19
CA ARG A 158 -7.88 -3.79 -1.17
C ARG A 158 -6.39 -3.50 -1.27
N ASP A 159 -6.04 -2.29 -1.63
CA ASP A 159 -4.69 -1.80 -1.87
C ASP A 159 -3.93 -1.37 -0.60
N VAL A 160 -4.49 -1.57 0.58
CA VAL A 160 -3.77 -1.44 1.86
C VAL A 160 -3.60 -2.82 2.48
N TRP A 161 -2.35 -3.30 2.54
CA TRP A 161 -2.00 -4.61 3.06
C TRP A 161 -1.34 -4.48 4.42
N ILE A 162 -1.99 -4.99 5.46
CA ILE A 162 -1.46 -5.00 6.82
C ILE A 162 -0.67 -6.31 7.00
N ILE A 163 0.65 -6.21 6.91
CA ILE A 163 1.56 -7.36 7.02
C ILE A 163 2.75 -6.95 7.88
N ASN A 164 2.87 -7.56 9.05
CA ASN A 164 3.96 -7.26 9.97
C ASN A 164 5.29 -7.83 9.49
N THR A 165 6.39 -7.18 9.85
CA THR A 165 7.73 -7.69 9.62
C THR A 165 8.00 -8.89 10.51
N VAL A 166 8.77 -9.84 9.98
CA VAL A 166 9.17 -11.06 10.69
C VAL A 166 10.70 -11.05 10.84
N PRO A 167 11.23 -11.41 12.03
CA PRO A 167 12.67 -11.52 12.20
C PRO A 167 13.28 -12.54 11.22
N PHE A 168 14.35 -12.14 10.54
CA PHE A 168 15.10 -13.00 9.64
C PHE A 168 16.49 -13.31 10.24
N LYS A 169 16.82 -14.59 10.37
CA LYS A 169 18.08 -15.05 10.98
C LYS A 169 19.27 -15.08 10.02
N GLY A 170 19.07 -14.73 8.73
CA GLY A 170 20.15 -14.68 7.75
C GLY A 170 20.89 -13.34 7.78
N GLY A 171 21.96 -13.22 6.97
CA GLY A 171 22.80 -12.04 6.91
C GLY A 171 22.20 -10.82 6.19
N HIS A 172 20.89 -10.75 6.01
CA HIS A 172 20.20 -9.66 5.33
C HIS A 172 19.27 -8.90 6.27
N TYR A 173 19.51 -7.60 6.45
CA TYR A 173 18.77 -6.78 7.43
C TYR A 173 17.37 -6.30 6.96
N ALA A 174 17.09 -6.39 5.66
CA ALA A 174 15.86 -5.87 5.06
C ALA A 174 15.10 -6.94 4.27
N ALA A 175 14.97 -8.15 4.85
CA ALA A 175 14.21 -9.23 4.22
C ALA A 175 12.71 -8.92 4.23
N TYR A 176 12.06 -9.18 3.11
CA TYR A 176 10.60 -9.09 3.01
C TYR A 176 9.94 -10.25 3.78
N PRO A 177 8.83 -10.02 4.49
CA PRO A 177 8.09 -11.10 5.13
C PRO A 177 7.55 -12.05 4.06
N PRO A 178 7.61 -13.40 4.29
CA PRO A 178 7.13 -14.38 3.31
C PRO A 178 5.69 -14.14 2.84
N LYS A 179 4.82 -13.71 3.75
CA LYS A 179 3.41 -13.41 3.43
C LYS A 179 3.24 -12.30 2.39
N LEU A 180 4.13 -11.31 2.39
CA LEU A 180 4.11 -10.24 1.38
C LEU A 180 4.46 -10.81 0.01
N VAL A 181 5.55 -11.57 -0.06
CA VAL A 181 6.04 -12.19 -1.30
C VAL A 181 5.01 -13.17 -1.85
N GLU A 182 4.46 -14.05 -0.99
CA GLU A 182 3.39 -14.97 -1.34
C GLU A 182 2.18 -14.26 -1.99
N THR A 183 1.72 -13.17 -1.35
CA THR A 183 0.58 -12.40 -1.89
C THR A 183 0.88 -11.82 -3.27
N CYS A 184 2.09 -11.32 -3.49
CA CYS A 184 2.49 -10.80 -4.81
C CYS A 184 2.57 -11.92 -5.86
N LEU A 185 3.15 -13.08 -5.51
CA LEU A 185 3.29 -14.22 -6.43
C LEU A 185 1.95 -14.88 -6.79
N LEU A 186 0.99 -14.86 -5.87
CA LEU A 186 -0.35 -15.38 -6.13
C LEU A 186 -1.16 -14.45 -7.04
N ALA A 187 -0.84 -13.17 -7.05
CA ALA A 187 -1.54 -12.19 -7.86
C ALA A 187 -1.11 -12.18 -9.34
N GLY A 188 0.18 -12.57 -9.64
CA GLY A 188 0.68 -12.44 -11.01
C GLY A 188 1.99 -13.12 -11.34
#